data_92d39428cebec09f8b2cf4e6068ae8f9
#
_entry.id   92d39428cebec09f8b2cf4e6068ae8f9
#
_cell.length_a   1.000
_cell.length_b   1.000
_cell.length_c   1.000
_cell.angle_alpha   90.00
_cell.angle_beta   90.00
_cell.angle_gamma   90.00
#
_symmetry.space_group_name_H-M   'P 1'
#
loop_
_entity.id
_entity.type
_entity.pdbx_description
1 polymer ?
#
loop_
_entity_poly.entity_id
_entity_poly.type
_entity_poly.pdbx_seq_one_letter_code
_entity_poly.pdbx_strand_id
1 'polypeptide(L)'
;MKYLWLILALLVFTAEVVAKEKHLPLPPQIIAAKTVYIDNQSGFAKLGDRAYEQLTKWGRFQVIQDRKQADLTFLMSAKAYDGGYVTSGGGTTGTIDSSGNINTTNSPTYSQHVSVNYTFLTVIDPKTGDNLWSDSKKWGNLYTGFHSATKGLIDELMKRVNEGAAQNSGDKK
;
A
#
# COMPACT_ATOMS: atom_id res chain seq x y z
N MET A 1 5.73 -53.15 1.87
CA MET A 1 6.22 -52.04 2.73
C MET A 1 7.46 -51.31 2.21
N LYS A 2 8.09 -51.69 1.09
CA LYS A 2 9.30 -51.01 0.55
C LYS A 2 8.98 -49.72 -0.25
N TYR A 3 7.74 -49.54 -0.71
CA TYR A 3 7.37 -48.39 -1.56
C TYR A 3 6.78 -47.19 -0.78
N LEU A 4 6.45 -47.40 0.49
CA LEU A 4 5.90 -46.31 1.35
C LEU A 4 6.93 -45.19 1.63
N TRP A 5 8.19 -45.56 1.69
CA TRP A 5 9.30 -44.61 1.89
C TRP A 5 9.61 -43.75 0.66
N LEU A 6 9.35 -44.26 -0.55
CA LEU A 6 9.54 -43.52 -1.81
C LEU A 6 8.45 -42.47 -1.99
N ILE A 7 7.22 -42.71 -1.53
CA ILE A 7 6.13 -41.76 -1.59
C ILE A 7 6.31 -40.65 -0.58
N LEU A 8 6.86 -40.97 0.60
CA LEU A 8 7.16 -39.95 1.63
C LEU A 8 8.32 -39.02 1.22
N ALA A 9 9.31 -39.53 0.48
CA ALA A 9 10.40 -38.72 -0.03
C ALA A 9 9.99 -37.78 -1.17
N LEU A 10 8.94 -38.12 -1.94
CA LEU A 10 8.42 -37.27 -3.03
C LEU A 10 7.58 -36.11 -2.51
N LEU A 11 6.99 -36.23 -1.32
CA LEU A 11 6.14 -35.18 -0.71
C LEU A 11 6.95 -34.06 -0.04
N VAL A 12 8.24 -34.24 0.21
CA VAL A 12 9.10 -33.23 0.85
C VAL A 12 9.70 -32.25 -0.16
N PHE A 13 9.61 -32.50 -1.47
CA PHE A 13 10.24 -31.68 -2.52
C PHE A 13 9.32 -30.64 -3.18
N THR A 14 8.09 -30.47 -2.72
CA THR A 14 7.31 -29.28 -3.06
C THR A 14 7.61 -28.16 -2.07
N ALA A 15 8.89 -27.80 -1.93
CA ALA A 15 9.25 -26.48 -1.45
C ALA A 15 8.67 -25.48 -2.45
N GLU A 16 7.55 -24.86 -2.12
CA GLU A 16 7.02 -23.74 -2.86
C GLU A 16 8.14 -22.72 -3.01
N VAL A 17 8.74 -22.67 -4.18
CA VAL A 17 9.51 -21.52 -4.62
C VAL A 17 8.46 -20.42 -4.78
N VAL A 18 8.10 -19.78 -3.68
CA VAL A 18 7.41 -18.50 -3.71
C VAL A 18 8.34 -17.59 -4.50
N ALA A 19 8.05 -17.43 -5.78
CA ALA A 19 8.74 -16.50 -6.64
C ALA A 19 8.59 -15.12 -6.00
N LYS A 20 9.61 -14.71 -5.23
CA LYS A 20 9.68 -13.38 -4.63
C LYS A 20 9.60 -12.41 -5.81
N GLU A 21 8.55 -11.62 -5.89
CA GLU A 21 8.39 -10.60 -6.92
C GLU A 21 9.71 -9.83 -7.05
N LYS A 22 10.37 -10.00 -8.19
CA LYS A 22 11.66 -9.36 -8.44
C LYS A 22 11.40 -7.93 -8.86
N HIS A 23 11.27 -7.07 -7.89
CA HIS A 23 11.17 -5.64 -8.14
C HIS A 23 12.46 -5.11 -8.77
N LEU A 24 12.33 -4.10 -9.63
CA LEU A 24 13.50 -3.38 -10.14
C LEU A 24 14.29 -2.77 -8.97
N PRO A 25 15.62 -2.77 -9.01
CA PRO A 25 16.43 -2.15 -7.96
C PRO A 25 16.12 -0.66 -7.85
N LEU A 26 16.18 -0.14 -6.63
CA LEU A 26 16.04 1.30 -6.41
C LEU A 26 17.21 2.06 -7.02
N PRO A 27 16.97 3.27 -7.56
CA PRO A 27 18.03 4.16 -7.98
C PRO A 27 19.08 4.39 -6.88
N PRO A 28 20.38 4.41 -7.22
CA PRO A 28 21.46 4.59 -6.24
C PRO A 28 21.33 5.87 -5.42
N GLN A 29 20.72 6.91 -5.96
CA GLN A 29 20.44 8.18 -5.28
C GLN A 29 19.62 7.97 -4.02
N ILE A 30 18.60 7.11 -4.05
CA ILE A 30 17.76 6.79 -2.87
C ILE A 30 18.59 6.05 -1.81
N ILE A 31 19.46 5.14 -2.25
CA ILE A 31 20.29 4.34 -1.34
C ILE A 31 21.38 5.21 -0.69
N ALA A 32 21.93 6.19 -1.42
CA ALA A 32 22.98 7.06 -0.92
C ALA A 32 22.49 8.22 -0.05
N ALA A 33 21.23 8.60 -0.19
CA ALA A 33 20.62 9.76 0.48
C ALA A 33 20.67 9.65 2.01
N LYS A 34 20.85 10.79 2.68
CA LYS A 34 20.86 10.93 4.14
C LYS A 34 19.76 11.86 4.63
N THR A 35 19.39 12.85 3.82
CA THR A 35 18.41 13.87 4.18
C THR A 35 17.20 13.84 3.26
N VAL A 36 16.03 14.12 3.83
CA VAL A 36 14.77 14.19 3.07
C VAL A 36 13.98 15.43 3.46
N TYR A 37 13.31 16.01 2.49
CA TYR A 37 12.28 17.01 2.65
C TYR A 37 10.92 16.40 2.37
N ILE A 38 9.92 16.62 3.23
CA ILE A 38 8.55 16.15 3.02
C ILE A 38 7.73 17.27 2.39
N ASP A 39 7.29 17.07 1.15
CA ASP A 39 6.38 17.95 0.41
C ASP A 39 4.97 17.35 0.46
N ASN A 40 4.13 17.84 1.36
CA ASN A 40 2.78 17.33 1.51
C ASN A 40 1.78 18.14 0.68
N GLN A 41 1.47 17.67 -0.51
CA GLN A 41 0.47 18.23 -1.43
C GLN A 41 -0.86 17.46 -1.42
N SER A 42 -1.09 16.62 -0.43
CA SER A 42 -2.31 15.79 -0.35
C SER A 42 -3.58 16.56 0.02
N GLY A 43 -3.44 17.79 0.53
CA GLY A 43 -4.53 18.55 1.16
C GLY A 43 -4.86 18.11 2.60
N PHE A 44 -4.20 17.07 3.11
CA PHE A 44 -4.40 16.56 4.48
C PHE A 44 -3.11 16.71 5.29
N ALA A 45 -3.05 17.65 6.23
CA ALA A 45 -1.87 17.88 7.07
C ALA A 45 -1.40 16.60 7.76
N LYS A 46 -2.34 15.82 8.30
CA LYS A 46 -2.07 14.54 8.99
C LYS A 46 -1.32 13.50 8.14
N LEU A 47 -1.34 13.57 6.81
CA LEU A 47 -0.53 12.68 5.97
C LEU A 47 0.95 13.02 6.09
N GLY A 48 1.29 14.31 6.05
CA GLY A 48 2.66 14.79 6.25
C GLY A 48 3.17 14.47 7.65
N ASP A 49 2.34 14.72 8.68
CA ASP A 49 2.69 14.43 10.08
C ASP A 49 2.99 12.93 10.27
N ARG A 50 2.17 12.09 9.65
CA ARG A 50 2.37 10.63 9.72
C ARG A 50 3.62 10.17 8.98
N ALA A 51 3.90 10.76 7.81
CA ALA A 51 5.13 10.48 7.08
C ALA A 51 6.36 10.89 7.91
N TYR A 52 6.33 12.08 8.52
CA TYR A 52 7.38 12.55 9.42
C TYR A 52 7.62 11.57 10.57
N GLU A 53 6.55 11.15 11.26
CA GLU A 53 6.63 10.19 12.37
C GLU A 53 7.26 8.87 11.94
N GLN A 54 6.83 8.29 10.81
CA GLN A 54 7.34 7.01 10.34
C GLN A 54 8.82 7.12 9.90
N LEU A 55 9.20 8.18 9.21
CA LEU A 55 10.57 8.43 8.77
C LEU A 55 11.51 8.65 9.96
N THR A 56 11.06 9.43 10.96
CA THR A 56 11.81 9.65 12.21
C THR A 56 11.98 8.33 12.97
N LYS A 57 10.94 7.52 13.06
CA LYS A 57 11.01 6.20 13.69
C LYS A 57 11.95 5.23 12.96
N TRP A 58 11.98 5.31 11.64
CA TRP A 58 12.90 4.51 10.83
C TRP A 58 14.37 4.91 11.08
N GLY A 59 14.63 6.21 11.24
CA GLY A 59 15.97 6.73 11.53
C GLY A 59 16.98 6.62 10.39
N ARG A 60 16.54 6.22 9.19
CA ARG A 60 17.41 6.09 8.01
C ARG A 60 17.72 7.45 7.39
N PHE A 61 16.73 8.34 7.39
CA PHE A 61 16.83 9.68 6.83
C PHE A 61 16.64 10.72 7.91
N GLN A 62 17.41 11.78 7.84
CA GLN A 62 17.14 13.01 8.61
C GLN A 62 16.12 13.85 7.84
N VAL A 63 14.97 14.11 8.45
CA VAL A 63 13.97 15.01 7.88
C VAL A 63 14.39 16.45 8.11
N ILE A 64 14.50 17.24 7.06
CA ILE A 64 14.91 18.65 7.11
C ILE A 64 13.84 19.58 6.54
N GLN A 65 13.90 20.85 6.91
CA GLN A 65 12.91 21.86 6.53
C GLN A 65 13.22 22.53 5.17
N ASP A 66 14.49 22.57 4.79
CA ASP A 66 14.91 23.23 3.54
C ASP A 66 15.01 22.23 2.40
N ARG A 67 14.05 22.31 1.45
CA ARG A 67 14.02 21.47 0.26
C ARG A 67 15.32 21.51 -0.57
N LYS A 68 15.98 22.67 -0.61
CA LYS A 68 17.20 22.86 -1.43
C LYS A 68 18.41 22.13 -0.86
N GLN A 69 18.39 21.85 0.45
CA GLN A 69 19.47 21.13 1.13
C GLN A 69 19.19 19.64 1.28
N ALA A 70 17.98 19.20 0.90
CA ALA A 70 17.61 17.80 0.96
C ALA A 70 18.26 17.01 -0.18
N ASP A 71 18.67 15.78 0.13
CA ASP A 71 19.11 14.82 -0.89
C ASP A 71 17.92 14.31 -1.69
N LEU A 72 16.75 14.18 -1.07
CA LEU A 72 15.51 13.71 -1.68
C LEU A 72 14.31 14.56 -1.25
N THR A 73 13.34 14.69 -2.13
CA THR A 73 12.01 15.20 -1.79
C THR A 73 11.00 14.04 -1.79
N PHE A 74 10.29 13.88 -0.67
CA PHE A 74 9.19 12.94 -0.54
C PHE A 74 7.88 13.69 -0.76
N LEU A 75 7.37 13.60 -1.99
CA LEU A 75 6.11 14.22 -2.37
C LEU A 75 4.95 13.31 -1.98
N MET A 76 4.13 13.78 -1.04
CA MET A 76 2.89 13.12 -0.62
C MET A 76 1.72 13.77 -1.35
N SER A 77 0.92 12.97 -2.06
CA SER A 77 -0.30 13.45 -2.69
C SER A 77 -1.45 12.48 -2.45
N ALA A 78 -2.68 12.95 -2.64
CA ALA A 78 -3.87 12.13 -2.52
C ALA A 78 -4.81 12.39 -3.71
N LYS A 79 -5.48 11.34 -4.19
CA LYS A 79 -6.44 11.45 -5.27
C LYS A 79 -7.65 10.56 -4.99
N ALA A 80 -8.85 11.13 -5.18
CA ALA A 80 -10.09 10.39 -5.16
C ALA A 80 -10.44 9.93 -6.58
N TYR A 81 -10.87 8.69 -6.69
CA TYR A 81 -11.41 8.11 -7.93
C TYR A 81 -12.86 7.72 -7.71
N ASP A 82 -13.65 7.78 -8.76
CA ASP A 82 -15.00 7.25 -8.74
C ASP A 82 -14.95 5.72 -8.57
N GLY A 83 -15.52 5.23 -7.48
CA GLY A 83 -15.63 3.80 -7.18
C GLY A 83 -16.95 3.18 -7.63
N GLY A 84 -17.82 3.97 -8.28
CA GLY A 84 -19.14 3.54 -8.70
C GLY A 84 -20.17 3.53 -7.59
N TYR A 85 -21.15 2.67 -7.71
CA TYR A 85 -22.25 2.53 -6.75
C TYR A 85 -22.20 1.18 -6.06
N VAL A 86 -22.37 1.18 -4.75
CA VAL A 86 -22.65 -0.03 -3.98
C VAL A 86 -24.14 -0.07 -3.68
N THR A 87 -24.78 -1.14 -4.12
CA THR A 87 -26.22 -1.37 -3.87
C THR A 87 -26.35 -2.37 -2.74
N SER A 88 -27.11 -2.01 -1.72
CA SER A 88 -27.46 -2.87 -0.60
C SER A 88 -28.95 -2.88 -0.36
N GLY A 89 -29.49 -4.02 0.10
CA GLY A 89 -30.92 -4.24 0.26
C GLY A 89 -31.54 -4.85 -1.02
N GLY A 90 -32.83 -4.75 -1.16
CA GLY A 90 -33.54 -5.34 -2.28
C GLY A 90 -33.72 -6.84 -2.11
N GLY A 91 -34.56 -7.24 -1.17
CA GLY A 91 -35.02 -8.62 -1.03
C GLY A 91 -36.55 -8.63 -0.97
N THR A 92 -37.17 -9.64 -1.57
CA THR A 92 -38.57 -9.93 -1.40
C THR A 92 -38.68 -11.14 -0.47
N THR A 93 -39.24 -10.96 0.68
CA THR A 93 -39.58 -12.09 1.56
C THR A 93 -41.09 -12.37 1.43
N GLY A 94 -41.41 -13.59 1.08
CA GLY A 94 -42.82 -14.06 1.04
C GLY A 94 -43.10 -14.99 2.21
N THR A 95 -44.18 -14.75 2.90
CA THR A 95 -44.74 -15.70 3.89
C THR A 95 -46.11 -16.18 3.39
N ILE A 96 -46.33 -17.47 3.50
CA ILE A 96 -47.64 -18.07 3.18
C ILE A 96 -48.40 -18.24 4.52
N ASP A 97 -49.58 -17.65 4.61
CA ASP A 97 -50.44 -17.84 5.79
C ASP A 97 -51.14 -19.19 5.73
N SER A 98 -51.83 -19.57 6.83
CA SER A 98 -52.54 -20.82 6.94
C SER A 98 -53.73 -20.98 5.96
N SER A 99 -54.10 -19.89 5.29
CA SER A 99 -55.17 -19.86 4.28
C SER A 99 -54.62 -19.90 2.86
N GLY A 100 -53.29 -20.02 2.69
CA GLY A 100 -52.62 -20.10 1.40
C GLY A 100 -52.35 -18.73 0.72
N ASN A 101 -52.58 -17.62 1.42
CA ASN A 101 -52.27 -16.29 0.88
C ASN A 101 -50.77 -15.99 1.02
N ILE A 102 -50.20 -15.44 -0.04
CA ILE A 102 -48.79 -15.00 -0.08
C ILE A 102 -48.72 -13.54 0.32
N ASN A 103 -48.13 -13.27 1.47
CA ASN A 103 -47.79 -11.92 1.89
C ASN A 103 -46.33 -11.64 1.51
N THR A 104 -46.10 -10.69 0.62
CA THR A 104 -44.75 -10.28 0.20
C THR A 104 -44.37 -8.98 0.85
N THR A 105 -43.19 -8.94 1.46
CA THR A 105 -42.57 -7.71 1.95
C THR A 105 -41.35 -7.41 1.13
N ASN A 106 -41.34 -6.26 0.46
CA ASN A 106 -40.19 -5.77 -0.30
C ASN A 106 -39.32 -4.90 0.59
N SER A 107 -38.05 -5.25 0.73
CA SER A 107 -37.08 -4.40 1.37
C SER A 107 -36.59 -3.34 0.36
N PRO A 108 -36.49 -2.08 0.77
CA PRO A 108 -35.99 -1.05 -0.15
C PRO A 108 -34.54 -1.30 -0.54
N THR A 109 -34.22 -0.98 -1.78
CA THR A 109 -32.85 -1.00 -2.30
C THR A 109 -32.23 0.36 -2.10
N TYR A 110 -31.04 0.40 -1.50
CA TYR A 110 -30.25 1.61 -1.32
C TYR A 110 -29.01 1.53 -2.20
N SER A 111 -28.80 2.55 -3.00
CA SER A 111 -27.56 2.71 -3.76
C SER A 111 -26.78 3.90 -3.20
N GLN A 112 -25.52 3.65 -2.84
CA GLN A 112 -24.61 4.66 -2.36
C GLN A 112 -23.44 4.81 -3.33
N HIS A 113 -23.16 6.05 -3.72
CA HIS A 113 -21.94 6.37 -4.47
C HIS A 113 -20.72 6.21 -3.58
N VAL A 114 -19.71 5.52 -4.08
CA VAL A 114 -18.48 5.25 -3.33
C VAL A 114 -17.31 5.91 -4.06
N SER A 115 -16.50 6.66 -3.34
CA SER A 115 -15.22 7.13 -3.84
C SER A 115 -14.09 6.28 -3.29
N VAL A 116 -13.13 5.97 -4.14
CA VAL A 116 -11.92 5.26 -3.77
C VAL A 116 -10.77 6.24 -3.73
N ASN A 117 -10.19 6.41 -2.56
CA ASN A 117 -9.09 7.34 -2.38
C ASN A 117 -7.75 6.58 -2.39
N TYR A 118 -6.74 7.21 -2.99
CA TYR A 118 -5.36 6.74 -2.98
C TYR A 118 -4.46 7.82 -2.40
N THR A 119 -3.48 7.40 -1.62
CA THR A 119 -2.32 8.20 -1.25
C THR A 119 -1.15 7.74 -2.08
N PHE A 120 -0.38 8.69 -2.59
CA PHE A 120 0.83 8.46 -3.36
C PHE A 120 2.02 8.98 -2.56
N LEU A 121 3.12 8.25 -2.62
CA LEU A 121 4.44 8.72 -2.23
C LEU A 121 5.33 8.67 -3.46
N THR A 122 5.85 9.83 -3.84
CA THR A 122 6.82 9.96 -4.93
C THR A 122 8.14 10.47 -4.37
N VAL A 123 9.21 9.75 -4.63
CA VAL A 123 10.57 10.15 -4.26
C VAL A 123 11.19 10.87 -5.45
N ILE A 124 11.58 12.12 -5.25
CA ILE A 124 12.07 13.01 -6.30
C ILE A 124 13.50 13.44 -5.96
N ASP A 125 14.36 13.49 -6.97
CA ASP A 125 15.64 14.18 -6.88
C ASP A 125 15.39 15.70 -6.92
N PRO A 126 15.66 16.46 -5.84
CA PRO A 126 15.38 17.89 -5.81
C PRO A 126 16.26 18.72 -6.75
N LYS A 127 17.37 18.15 -7.27
CA LYS A 127 18.31 18.83 -8.17
C LYS A 127 17.88 18.73 -9.63
N THR A 128 17.39 17.56 -10.05
CA THR A 128 16.99 17.30 -11.43
C THR A 128 15.47 17.39 -11.63
N GLY A 129 14.70 17.17 -10.57
CA GLY A 129 13.24 17.03 -10.62
C GLY A 129 12.79 15.64 -11.05
N ASP A 130 13.70 14.69 -11.21
CA ASP A 130 13.38 13.34 -11.67
C ASP A 130 12.62 12.56 -10.60
N ASN A 131 11.61 11.83 -11.04
CA ASN A 131 10.91 10.85 -10.23
C ASN A 131 11.76 9.58 -10.13
N LEU A 132 12.34 9.33 -8.97
CA LEU A 132 13.20 8.18 -8.70
C LEU A 132 12.40 6.93 -8.32
N TRP A 133 11.25 7.10 -7.65
CA TRP A 133 10.40 6.01 -7.23
C TRP A 133 9.00 6.55 -6.88
N SER A 134 7.98 5.73 -7.11
CA SER A 134 6.62 6.06 -6.70
C SER A 134 5.84 4.80 -6.34
N ASP A 135 4.99 4.91 -5.33
CA ASP A 135 4.01 3.88 -4.97
C ASP A 135 2.71 4.53 -4.50
N SER A 136 1.64 3.74 -4.47
CA SER A 136 0.33 4.19 -4.04
C SER A 136 -0.36 3.15 -3.17
N LYS A 137 -1.12 3.62 -2.19
CA LYS A 137 -1.94 2.77 -1.33
C LYS A 137 -3.37 3.30 -1.29
N LYS A 138 -4.30 2.38 -1.47
CA LYS A 138 -5.74 2.66 -1.34
C LYS A 138 -6.09 2.92 0.12
N TRP A 139 -6.96 3.91 0.36
CA TRP A 139 -7.58 4.18 1.65
C TRP A 139 -9.03 4.62 1.49
N GLY A 140 -9.80 4.65 2.56
CA GLY A 140 -11.16 5.18 2.52
C GLY A 140 -12.26 4.16 2.68
N ASN A 141 -11.97 2.95 3.17
CA ASN A 141 -12.98 2.10 3.77
C ASN A 141 -13.01 2.33 5.31
N LEU A 142 -14.03 1.80 5.97
CA LEU A 142 -14.24 1.90 7.43
C LEU A 142 -13.03 1.44 8.27
N TYR A 143 -12.09 0.68 7.70
CA TYR A 143 -10.99 0.04 8.42
C TYR A 143 -9.60 0.54 8.01
N THR A 144 -9.45 1.14 6.83
CA THR A 144 -8.16 1.64 6.34
C THR A 144 -8.21 3.14 6.16
N GLY A 145 -7.87 3.87 7.22
CA GLY A 145 -7.68 5.31 7.15
C GLY A 145 -6.39 5.68 6.43
N PHE A 146 -6.23 6.96 6.11
CA PHE A 146 -5.01 7.51 5.50
C PHE A 146 -3.73 7.21 6.32
N HIS A 147 -3.84 7.01 7.63
CA HIS A 147 -2.74 6.58 8.50
C HIS A 147 -2.13 5.25 8.06
N SER A 148 -2.98 4.26 7.79
CA SER A 148 -2.52 2.94 7.33
C SER A 148 -1.92 3.00 5.94
N ALA A 149 -2.48 3.82 5.05
CA ALA A 149 -1.96 4.01 3.70
C ALA A 149 -0.57 4.66 3.72
N THR A 150 -0.39 5.75 4.48
CA THR A 150 0.91 6.42 4.63
C THR A 150 1.95 5.50 5.25
N LYS A 151 1.58 4.80 6.34
CA LYS A 151 2.46 3.80 6.93
C LYS A 151 2.88 2.74 5.92
N GLY A 152 1.92 2.17 5.17
CA GLY A 152 2.20 1.14 4.17
C GLY A 152 3.12 1.61 3.04
N LEU A 153 3.06 2.90 2.64
CA LEU A 153 3.97 3.48 1.66
C LEU A 153 5.40 3.58 2.21
N ILE A 154 5.55 4.07 3.43
CA ILE A 154 6.87 4.17 4.08
C ILE A 154 7.44 2.77 4.35
N ASP A 155 6.63 1.82 4.82
CA ASP A 155 7.07 0.43 5.04
C ASP A 155 7.55 -0.23 3.75
N GLU A 156 6.86 0.01 2.61
CA GLU A 156 7.29 -0.52 1.32
C GLU A 156 8.62 0.11 0.88
N LEU A 157 8.78 1.42 1.02
CA LEU A 157 10.05 2.08 0.74
C LEU A 157 11.17 1.53 1.63
N MET A 158 10.92 1.35 2.94
CA MET A 158 11.87 0.75 3.88
C MET A 158 12.33 -0.62 3.41
N LYS A 159 11.39 -1.49 3.04
CA LYS A 159 11.68 -2.82 2.53
C LYS A 159 12.57 -2.75 1.28
N ARG A 160 12.22 -1.88 0.34
CA ARG A 160 12.95 -1.70 -0.92
C ARG A 160 14.37 -1.17 -0.71
N VAL A 161 14.55 -0.21 0.18
CA VAL A 161 15.88 0.32 0.55
C VAL A 161 16.74 -0.76 1.19
N ASN A 162 16.18 -1.56 2.10
CA ASN A 162 16.91 -2.65 2.74
C ASN A 162 17.30 -3.76 1.75
N GLU A 163 16.42 -4.10 0.80
CA GLU A 163 16.71 -5.06 -0.27
C GLU A 163 17.85 -4.55 -1.18
N GLY A 164 17.81 -3.27 -1.56
CA GLY A 164 18.87 -2.66 -2.38
C GLY A 164 20.23 -2.58 -1.67
N ALA A 165 20.23 -2.29 -0.37
CA ALA A 165 21.45 -2.28 0.43
C ALA A 165 22.07 -3.69 0.55
N ALA A 166 21.25 -4.73 0.68
CA ALA A 166 21.72 -6.12 0.74
C ALA A 166 22.34 -6.60 -0.58
N GLN A 167 21.76 -6.20 -1.73
CA GLN A 167 22.29 -6.54 -3.05
C GLN A 167 23.67 -5.91 -3.27
N ASN A 168 23.84 -4.64 -2.93
CA ASN A 168 25.12 -3.93 -3.06
C ASN A 168 26.25 -4.47 -2.16
N SER A 169 25.91 -5.17 -1.06
CA SER A 169 26.88 -5.81 -0.19
C SER A 169 27.29 -7.21 -0.67
N GLY A 170 26.47 -7.88 -1.47
CA GLY A 170 26.75 -9.21 -2.03
C GLY A 170 27.70 -9.21 -3.22
N ASP A 171 27.72 -8.13 -4.00
CA ASP A 171 28.58 -8.00 -5.21
C ASP A 171 30.05 -7.62 -4.90
N LYS A 172 30.42 -7.46 -3.62
CA LYS A 172 31.78 -7.10 -3.18
C LYS A 172 32.63 -8.29 -2.72
N LYS A 173 32.27 -9.52 -3.10
CA LYS A 173 33.09 -10.71 -2.82
C LYS A 173 33.73 -11.27 -4.05
#